data_2caba02f4aa1dcf25eb66de7844fd158
#
_entry.id   2caba02f4aa1dcf25eb66de7844fd158
#
_cell.length_a   1.000
_cell.length_b   1.000
_cell.length_c   1.000
_cell.angle_alpha   90.00
_cell.angle_beta   90.00
_cell.angle_gamma   90.00
#
_symmetry.space_group_name_H-M   'P 1'
#
loop_
_entity.id
_entity.type
_entity.pdbx_description
1 polymer ?
#
loop_
_entity_poly.entity_id
_entity_poly.type
_entity_poly.pdbx_seq_one_letter_code
_entity_poly.pdbx_strand_id
1 'polypeptide(L)'
;MVADWEFGIQDENMQKVVDEARAKGAKVVVVLSHNGMDVDLKMASRVRGIDAIFGGHTHDGVPVPVPVKNAGGTTLVTNAGSNGKFLGVMDFDVKGGKLADFRYRLLPIFANQLRPDAEMDALITKVRAPYEAKLSEKLAVTDGLLYRRGNFNGSWDQLICDAMMEVQGAEIAFSPGFRWGTSLLPGDTITRELMMDQLAITYPYATLTSMTGETIKTVLEDLADNLFNPDPYYQQGGDKV
;
A
#
# COMPACT_ATOMS: atom_id res chain seq x y z
N MET A 1 18.42 10.70 -13.63
CA MET A 1 17.66 9.65 -14.35
C MET A 1 18.48 8.38 -14.31
N VAL A 2 17.85 7.26 -14.03
CA VAL A 2 18.49 5.93 -13.87
C VAL A 2 18.44 5.19 -15.21
N ALA A 3 19.32 5.62 -16.15
CA ALA A 3 19.29 5.18 -17.54
C ALA A 3 19.58 3.68 -17.75
N ASP A 4 20.14 3.05 -16.76
CA ASP A 4 20.55 1.64 -16.71
C ASP A 4 19.58 0.74 -15.90
N TRP A 5 18.46 1.30 -15.46
CA TRP A 5 17.42 0.52 -14.78
C TRP A 5 16.38 0.03 -15.79
N GLU A 6 15.96 -1.22 -15.61
CA GLU A 6 14.82 -1.80 -16.30
C GLU A 6 13.62 -1.78 -15.35
N PHE A 7 12.48 -1.32 -15.86
CA PHE A 7 11.21 -1.24 -15.14
C PHE A 7 10.24 -2.28 -15.67
N GLY A 8 9.37 -2.78 -14.81
CA GLY A 8 8.34 -3.76 -15.13
C GLY A 8 8.47 -5.04 -14.30
N ILE A 9 7.50 -5.92 -14.45
CA ILE A 9 7.45 -7.19 -13.75
C ILE A 9 8.27 -8.23 -14.50
N GLN A 10 9.37 -8.68 -13.87
CA GLN A 10 10.34 -9.59 -14.47
C GLN A 10 10.17 -11.02 -13.92
N ASP A 11 9.07 -11.68 -14.23
CA ASP A 11 8.76 -13.02 -13.75
C ASP A 11 9.76 -14.09 -14.22
N GLU A 12 10.33 -13.95 -15.43
CA GLU A 12 11.40 -14.85 -15.91
C GLU A 12 12.68 -14.70 -15.11
N ASN A 13 13.02 -13.49 -14.67
CA ASN A 13 14.16 -13.24 -13.81
C ASN A 13 13.91 -13.79 -12.40
N MET A 14 12.69 -13.62 -11.88
CA MET A 14 12.28 -14.23 -10.62
C MET A 14 12.41 -15.74 -10.68
N GLN A 15 12.01 -16.40 -11.80
CA GLN A 15 12.16 -17.84 -11.95
C GLN A 15 13.63 -18.28 -11.83
N LYS A 16 14.57 -17.56 -12.45
CA LYS A 16 16.00 -17.87 -12.34
C LYS A 16 16.50 -17.80 -10.89
N VAL A 17 16.11 -16.74 -10.18
CA VAL A 17 16.49 -16.55 -8.76
C VAL A 17 15.91 -17.66 -7.88
N VAL A 18 14.67 -18.05 -8.11
CA VAL A 18 14.04 -19.18 -7.39
C VAL A 18 14.74 -20.49 -7.67
N ASP A 19 15.05 -20.78 -8.94
CA ASP A 19 15.75 -22.00 -9.35
C ASP A 19 17.16 -22.06 -8.72
N GLU A 20 17.88 -20.94 -8.66
CA GLU A 20 19.19 -20.85 -7.98
C GLU A 20 19.05 -21.09 -6.47
N ALA A 21 18.07 -20.51 -5.81
CA ALA A 21 17.84 -20.72 -4.38
C ALA A 21 17.55 -22.20 -4.08
N ARG A 22 16.74 -22.85 -4.90
CA ARG A 22 16.44 -24.27 -4.79
C ARG A 22 17.68 -25.14 -5.05
N ALA A 23 18.49 -24.81 -6.05
CA ALA A 23 19.74 -25.52 -6.35
C ALA A 23 20.75 -25.39 -5.21
N LYS A 24 20.77 -24.28 -4.48
CA LYS A 24 21.56 -24.06 -3.26
C LYS A 24 21.01 -24.79 -2.02
N GLY A 25 19.89 -25.50 -2.16
CA GLY A 25 19.31 -26.34 -1.12
C GLY A 25 18.21 -25.70 -0.28
N ALA A 26 17.66 -24.54 -0.70
CA ALA A 26 16.53 -23.94 -0.02
C ALA A 26 15.33 -24.89 0.03
N LYS A 27 14.82 -25.17 1.22
CA LYS A 27 13.66 -26.04 1.46
C LYS A 27 12.35 -25.30 1.37
N VAL A 28 12.35 -24.03 1.75
CA VAL A 28 11.24 -23.10 1.60
C VAL A 28 11.77 -21.85 0.91
N VAL A 29 11.05 -21.35 -0.10
CA VAL A 29 11.35 -20.10 -0.78
C VAL A 29 10.18 -19.15 -0.57
N VAL A 30 10.47 -18.02 0.06
CA VAL A 30 9.52 -16.95 0.33
C VAL A 30 9.94 -15.71 -0.44
N VAL A 31 9.00 -15.09 -1.12
CA VAL A 31 9.19 -13.79 -1.79
C VAL A 31 8.58 -12.70 -0.92
N LEU A 32 9.35 -11.65 -0.64
CA LEU A 32 8.84 -10.39 -0.14
C LEU A 32 8.57 -9.49 -1.33
N SER A 33 7.32 -9.10 -1.51
CA SER A 33 6.87 -8.34 -2.68
C SER A 33 6.26 -7.00 -2.29
N HIS A 34 6.48 -5.99 -3.13
CA HIS A 34 5.79 -4.71 -3.05
C HIS A 34 5.10 -4.37 -4.37
N ASN A 35 4.64 -5.38 -5.11
CA ASN A 35 4.03 -5.19 -6.43
C ASN A 35 2.50 -5.00 -6.37
N GLY A 36 1.88 -5.35 -5.27
CA GLY A 36 0.42 -5.38 -5.13
C GLY A 36 -0.17 -6.77 -5.32
N MET A 37 -1.37 -6.98 -4.73
CA MET A 37 -1.99 -8.30 -4.61
C MET A 37 -2.29 -8.93 -5.98
N ASP A 38 -2.83 -8.18 -6.93
CA ASP A 38 -3.20 -8.68 -8.26
C ASP A 38 -1.95 -9.11 -9.06
N VAL A 39 -0.86 -8.35 -8.96
CA VAL A 39 0.43 -8.66 -9.58
C VAL A 39 1.04 -9.91 -8.95
N ASP A 40 0.99 -10.01 -7.63
CA ASP A 40 1.53 -11.16 -6.88
C ASP A 40 0.76 -12.45 -7.18
N LEU A 41 -0.56 -12.38 -7.34
CA LEU A 41 -1.38 -13.52 -7.78
C LEU A 41 -0.98 -13.98 -9.18
N LYS A 42 -0.78 -13.05 -10.11
CA LYS A 42 -0.33 -13.37 -11.46
C LYS A 42 1.09 -13.95 -11.44
N MET A 43 2.02 -13.35 -10.70
CA MET A 43 3.39 -13.87 -10.55
C MET A 43 3.39 -15.28 -9.97
N ALA A 44 2.60 -15.53 -8.92
CA ALA A 44 2.45 -16.86 -8.32
C ALA A 44 1.95 -17.91 -9.32
N SER A 45 1.13 -17.52 -10.30
CA SER A 45 0.63 -18.43 -11.35
C SER A 45 1.68 -18.78 -12.39
N ARG A 46 2.70 -17.94 -12.57
CA ARG A 46 3.72 -18.07 -13.63
C ARG A 46 5.05 -18.61 -13.11
N VAL A 47 5.46 -18.20 -11.92
CA VAL A 47 6.74 -18.60 -11.31
C VAL A 47 6.54 -19.84 -10.45
N ARG A 48 7.24 -20.91 -10.77
CA ARG A 48 7.19 -22.17 -10.00
C ARG A 48 8.25 -22.20 -8.92
N GLY A 49 8.01 -22.97 -7.87
CA GLY A 49 8.97 -23.20 -6.81
C GLY A 49 8.98 -22.13 -5.72
N ILE A 50 8.10 -21.16 -5.74
CA ILE A 50 7.82 -20.27 -4.62
C ILE A 50 6.80 -20.94 -3.72
N ASP A 51 7.07 -21.01 -2.40
CA ASP A 51 6.12 -21.55 -1.42
C ASP A 51 5.13 -20.48 -0.94
N ALA A 52 5.62 -19.26 -0.69
CA ALA A 52 4.77 -18.15 -0.29
C ALA A 52 5.25 -16.80 -0.85
N ILE A 53 4.32 -15.90 -1.11
CA ILE A 53 4.56 -14.48 -1.38
C ILE A 53 3.92 -13.67 -0.25
N PHE A 54 4.72 -12.86 0.42
CA PHE A 54 4.29 -11.87 1.39
C PHE A 54 4.26 -10.52 0.68
N GLY A 55 3.06 -10.13 0.25
CA GLY A 55 2.80 -8.96 -0.55
C GLY A 55 2.67 -7.68 0.27
N GLY A 56 2.67 -6.57 -0.42
CA GLY A 56 2.46 -5.23 0.09
C GLY A 56 1.82 -4.35 -0.99
N HIS A 57 1.98 -3.03 -0.87
CA HIS A 57 1.55 -1.99 -1.81
C HIS A 57 0.04 -1.73 -1.83
N THR A 58 -0.80 -2.71 -2.17
CA THR A 58 -2.26 -2.56 -2.23
C THR A 58 -2.94 -2.50 -0.86
N HIS A 59 -2.17 -2.68 0.23
CA HIS A 59 -2.65 -2.60 1.61
C HIS A 59 -3.79 -3.57 1.96
N ASP A 60 -3.94 -4.66 1.21
CA ASP A 60 -4.96 -5.66 1.47
C ASP A 60 -4.74 -6.37 2.81
N GLY A 61 -5.80 -6.52 3.59
CA GLY A 61 -5.80 -7.36 4.77
C GLY A 61 -6.33 -8.75 4.40
N VAL A 62 -5.46 -9.69 4.09
CA VAL A 62 -5.83 -11.03 3.60
C VAL A 62 -5.90 -12.02 4.77
N PRO A 63 -7.11 -12.37 5.26
CA PRO A 63 -7.28 -13.19 6.45
C PRO A 63 -6.89 -14.65 6.24
N VAL A 64 -6.94 -15.13 5.00
CA VAL A 64 -6.55 -16.50 4.61
C VAL A 64 -5.69 -16.39 3.35
N PRO A 65 -4.47 -16.99 3.31
CA PRO A 65 -3.64 -16.96 2.12
C PRO A 65 -4.35 -17.52 0.91
N VAL A 66 -4.18 -16.88 -0.24
CA VAL A 66 -4.75 -17.35 -1.51
C VAL A 66 -3.85 -18.41 -2.10
N PRO A 67 -4.30 -19.67 -2.26
CA PRO A 67 -3.51 -20.71 -2.90
C PRO A 67 -3.58 -20.55 -4.43
N VAL A 68 -2.46 -20.28 -5.05
CA VAL A 68 -2.34 -20.14 -6.51
C VAL A 68 -1.63 -21.35 -7.07
N LYS A 69 -2.30 -22.07 -7.97
CA LYS A 69 -1.72 -23.23 -8.68
C LYS A 69 -0.86 -22.79 -9.85
N ASN A 70 0.30 -23.42 -10.00
CA ASN A 70 1.19 -23.26 -11.14
C ASN A 70 1.79 -24.61 -11.58
N ALA A 71 2.66 -24.60 -12.57
CA ALA A 71 3.29 -25.84 -13.10
C ALA A 71 4.21 -26.57 -12.10
N GLY A 72 4.61 -25.91 -11.02
CA GLY A 72 5.49 -26.48 -9.97
C GLY A 72 4.77 -26.86 -8.69
N GLY A 73 3.47 -26.57 -8.57
CA GLY A 73 2.68 -26.85 -7.36
C GLY A 73 1.74 -25.71 -6.97
N THR A 74 1.77 -25.31 -5.72
CA THR A 74 0.94 -24.22 -5.19
C THR A 74 1.81 -23.20 -4.48
N THR A 75 1.59 -21.94 -4.78
CA THR A 75 2.18 -20.80 -4.07
C THR A 75 1.11 -20.12 -3.22
N LEU A 76 1.41 -19.83 -1.97
CA LEU A 76 0.51 -19.10 -1.06
C LEU A 76 0.76 -17.59 -1.20
N VAL A 77 -0.27 -16.80 -1.48
CA VAL A 77 -0.16 -15.35 -1.58
C VAL A 77 -0.93 -14.70 -0.44
N THR A 78 -0.30 -13.78 0.26
CA THR A 78 -0.92 -13.05 1.39
C THR A 78 -0.41 -11.62 1.46
N ASN A 79 -1.20 -10.76 2.11
CA ASN A 79 -0.87 -9.38 2.39
C ASN A 79 -1.42 -9.03 3.79
N ALA A 80 -0.63 -8.33 4.59
CA ALA A 80 -0.96 -8.05 6.00
C ALA A 80 -1.45 -6.61 6.22
N GLY A 81 -2.12 -6.01 5.25
CA GLY A 81 -2.63 -4.65 5.36
C GLY A 81 -1.54 -3.60 5.30
N SER A 82 -1.71 -2.54 6.08
CA SER A 82 -0.79 -1.40 6.08
C SER A 82 -0.67 -0.78 7.47
N ASN A 83 0.35 0.07 7.65
CA ASN A 83 0.51 0.95 8.81
C ASN A 83 0.49 0.20 10.16
N GLY A 84 0.93 -1.05 10.20
CA GLY A 84 0.93 -1.86 11.42
C GLY A 84 -0.46 -2.25 11.93
N LYS A 85 -1.52 -2.14 11.11
CA LYS A 85 -2.90 -2.52 11.52
C LYS A 85 -3.06 -4.02 11.74
N PHE A 86 -2.24 -4.82 11.07
CA PHE A 86 -2.22 -6.27 11.20
C PHE A 86 -0.80 -6.82 11.32
N LEU A 87 -0.68 -7.96 11.96
CA LEU A 87 0.50 -8.81 11.96
C LEU A 87 0.15 -10.14 11.31
N GLY A 88 0.71 -10.42 10.13
CA GLY A 88 0.64 -11.73 9.48
C GLY A 88 1.67 -12.68 10.10
N VAL A 89 1.21 -13.82 10.59
CA VAL A 89 2.09 -14.87 11.14
C VAL A 89 1.88 -16.15 10.34
N MET A 90 2.92 -16.67 9.73
CA MET A 90 2.89 -17.91 8.97
C MET A 90 3.94 -18.89 9.50
N ASP A 91 3.47 -20.04 9.97
CA ASP A 91 4.31 -21.16 10.39
C ASP A 91 4.35 -22.19 9.26
N PHE A 92 5.55 -22.63 8.88
CA PHE A 92 5.77 -23.66 7.86
C PHE A 92 6.15 -24.99 8.49
N ASP A 93 5.44 -26.07 8.16
CA ASP A 93 5.84 -27.44 8.47
C ASP A 93 6.62 -28.02 7.28
N VAL A 94 7.91 -28.32 7.50
CA VAL A 94 8.81 -28.80 6.44
C VAL A 94 9.15 -30.27 6.68
N LYS A 95 8.71 -31.15 5.76
CA LYS A 95 8.98 -32.59 5.81
C LYS A 95 9.60 -33.07 4.51
N GLY A 96 10.62 -33.92 4.61
CA GLY A 96 11.31 -34.44 3.43
C GLY A 96 11.90 -33.35 2.51
N GLY A 97 12.23 -32.19 3.07
CA GLY A 97 12.82 -31.07 2.32
C GLY A 97 11.81 -30.28 1.49
N LYS A 98 10.51 -30.42 1.74
CA LYS A 98 9.43 -29.68 1.08
C LYS A 98 8.46 -29.13 2.11
N LEU A 99 7.76 -28.07 1.75
CA LEU A 99 6.63 -27.57 2.52
C LEU A 99 5.51 -28.63 2.52
N ALA A 100 5.20 -29.19 3.70
CA ALA A 100 4.18 -30.20 3.89
C ALA A 100 2.84 -29.60 4.34
N ASP A 101 2.91 -28.59 5.19
CA ASP A 101 1.74 -27.91 5.75
C ASP A 101 2.12 -26.50 6.20
N PHE A 102 1.12 -25.66 6.45
CA PHE A 102 1.30 -24.32 6.99
C PHE A 102 0.16 -23.94 7.93
N ARG A 103 0.43 -22.99 8.81
CA ARG A 103 -0.59 -22.27 9.59
C ARG A 103 -0.42 -20.79 9.38
N TYR A 104 -1.52 -20.09 9.16
CA TYR A 104 -1.54 -18.65 8.98
C TYR A 104 -2.52 -17.98 9.92
N ARG A 105 -2.15 -16.81 10.42
CA ARG A 105 -3.00 -15.94 11.24
C ARG A 105 -2.75 -14.50 10.84
N LEU A 106 -3.81 -13.76 10.57
CA LEU A 106 -3.79 -12.32 10.43
C LEU A 106 -4.32 -11.72 11.74
N LEU A 107 -3.42 -11.20 12.56
CA LEU A 107 -3.74 -10.68 13.88
C LEU A 107 -3.98 -9.16 13.80
N PRO A 108 -5.18 -8.66 14.11
CA PRO A 108 -5.42 -7.22 14.18
C PRO A 108 -4.67 -6.62 15.37
N ILE A 109 -4.07 -5.46 15.16
CA ILE A 109 -3.30 -4.73 16.17
C ILE A 109 -4.12 -3.54 16.65
N PHE A 110 -4.64 -3.63 17.87
CA PHE A 110 -5.40 -2.55 18.51
C PHE A 110 -4.51 -1.83 19.52
N ALA A 111 -4.02 -0.65 19.17
CA ALA A 111 -3.09 0.12 19.98
C ALA A 111 -3.64 0.44 21.39
N ASN A 112 -4.96 0.57 21.54
CA ASN A 112 -5.63 0.82 22.82
C ASN A 112 -5.84 -0.45 23.67
N GLN A 113 -5.53 -1.62 23.16
CA GLN A 113 -5.67 -2.91 23.86
C GLN A 113 -4.33 -3.59 24.14
N LEU A 114 -3.26 -3.11 23.52
CA LEU A 114 -1.94 -3.66 23.67
C LEU A 114 -1.09 -2.73 24.53
N ARG A 115 -0.28 -3.33 25.42
CA ARG A 115 0.73 -2.56 26.17
C ARG A 115 1.85 -2.15 25.21
N PRO A 116 2.18 -0.86 25.11
CA PRO A 116 3.31 -0.40 24.32
C PRO A 116 4.63 -1.00 24.81
N ASP A 117 5.55 -1.24 23.89
CA ASP A 117 6.95 -1.51 24.25
C ASP A 117 7.56 -0.24 24.86
N ALA A 118 8.12 -0.37 26.06
CA ALA A 118 8.55 0.79 26.84
C ALA A 118 9.76 1.52 26.22
N GLU A 119 10.66 0.78 25.54
CA GLU A 119 11.83 1.39 24.89
C GLU A 119 11.42 2.13 23.63
N MET A 120 10.51 1.54 22.84
CA MET A 120 9.96 2.17 21.64
C MET A 120 9.13 3.42 22.00
N ASP A 121 8.29 3.35 23.02
CA ASP A 121 7.49 4.49 23.50
C ASP A 121 8.38 5.64 23.95
N ALA A 122 9.44 5.37 24.70
CA ALA A 122 10.44 6.36 25.11
C ALA A 122 11.15 6.98 23.88
N LEU A 123 11.51 6.17 22.88
CA LEU A 123 12.13 6.65 21.66
C LEU A 123 11.17 7.54 20.86
N ILE A 124 9.92 7.14 20.69
CA ILE A 124 8.89 7.94 20.01
C ILE A 124 8.71 9.28 20.73
N THR A 125 8.55 9.26 22.04
CA THR A 125 8.42 10.48 22.85
C THR A 125 9.61 11.42 22.65
N LYS A 126 10.83 10.89 22.70
CA LYS A 126 12.06 11.68 22.49
C LYS A 126 12.11 12.31 21.09
N VAL A 127 11.79 11.54 20.06
CA VAL A 127 11.83 12.03 18.66
C VAL A 127 10.75 13.05 18.40
N ARG A 128 9.56 12.87 18.98
CA ARG A 128 8.42 13.78 18.82
C ARG A 128 8.54 15.08 19.60
N ALA A 129 9.23 15.07 20.74
CA ALA A 129 9.28 16.20 21.68
C ALA A 129 9.52 17.57 21.03
N PRO A 130 10.43 17.77 20.07
CA PRO A 130 10.66 19.07 19.43
C PRO A 130 9.48 19.55 18.55
N TYR A 131 8.60 18.65 18.16
CA TYR A 131 7.52 18.91 17.19
C TYR A 131 6.13 18.84 17.82
N GLU A 132 6.00 18.31 19.02
CA GLU A 132 4.72 17.97 19.66
C GLU A 132 3.76 19.17 19.74
N ALA A 133 4.24 20.33 20.12
CA ALA A 133 3.41 21.54 20.20
C ALA A 133 2.83 21.94 18.84
N LYS A 134 3.58 21.71 17.76
CA LYS A 134 3.14 21.99 16.39
C LYS A 134 2.19 20.91 15.87
N LEU A 135 2.50 19.65 16.13
CA LEU A 135 1.72 18.52 15.65
C LEU A 135 0.34 18.44 16.33
N SER A 136 0.28 18.77 17.63
CA SER A 136 -0.97 18.76 18.40
C SER A 136 -1.85 20.01 18.22
N GLU A 137 -1.44 20.99 17.39
CA GLU A 137 -2.24 22.17 17.09
C GLU A 137 -3.60 21.77 16.53
N LYS A 138 -4.66 22.22 17.17
CA LYS A 138 -6.05 21.97 16.76
C LYS A 138 -6.42 22.93 15.63
N LEU A 139 -6.82 22.41 14.49
CA LEU A 139 -7.16 23.20 13.31
C LEU A 139 -8.67 23.37 13.15
N ALA A 140 -9.43 22.28 13.34
CA ALA A 140 -10.88 22.25 13.18
C ALA A 140 -11.49 21.05 13.91
N VAL A 141 -12.81 20.96 13.88
CA VAL A 141 -13.58 19.76 14.26
C VAL A 141 -14.41 19.36 13.05
N THR A 142 -14.43 18.08 12.71
CA THR A 142 -15.25 17.60 11.59
C THR A 142 -16.66 17.28 12.06
N ASP A 143 -17.66 17.60 11.26
CA ASP A 143 -19.07 17.24 11.46
C ASP A 143 -19.46 15.96 10.70
N GLY A 144 -18.62 15.51 9.76
CA GLY A 144 -18.81 14.32 8.96
C GLY A 144 -17.65 13.34 9.05
N LEU A 145 -17.84 12.16 8.48
CA LEU A 145 -16.77 11.18 8.29
C LEU A 145 -15.74 11.71 7.28
N LEU A 146 -14.50 11.84 7.69
CA LEU A 146 -13.39 12.14 6.79
C LEU A 146 -12.53 10.89 6.57
N TYR A 147 -12.40 10.50 5.32
CA TYR A 147 -11.55 9.39 4.88
C TYR A 147 -10.94 9.69 3.52
N ARG A 148 -9.75 9.18 3.28
CA ARG A 148 -9.01 9.47 2.07
C ARG A 148 -9.19 8.41 0.97
N ARG A 149 -9.39 7.18 1.31
CA ARG A 149 -9.50 6.13 0.32
C ARG A 149 -10.96 5.70 0.09
N GLY A 150 -11.65 6.41 -0.76
CA GLY A 150 -12.82 5.90 -1.47
C GLY A 150 -12.41 5.43 -2.86
N ASN A 151 -13.14 4.50 -3.50
CA ASN A 151 -12.78 4.03 -4.84
C ASN A 151 -12.77 5.14 -5.89
N PHE A 152 -13.49 6.22 -5.66
CA PHE A 152 -13.58 7.34 -6.62
C PHE A 152 -13.59 8.72 -5.97
N ASN A 153 -13.80 8.85 -4.69
CA ASN A 153 -13.75 10.14 -4.00
C ASN A 153 -13.89 9.95 -2.50
N GLY A 154 -12.79 10.01 -1.78
CA GLY A 154 -12.83 10.14 -0.34
C GLY A 154 -13.24 11.55 0.08
N SER A 155 -13.90 11.69 1.23
CA SER A 155 -14.29 13.02 1.74
C SER A 155 -13.09 13.91 2.07
N TRP A 156 -11.94 13.34 2.45
CA TRP A 156 -10.68 14.08 2.55
C TRP A 156 -10.18 14.55 1.18
N ASP A 157 -10.30 13.73 0.13
CA ASP A 157 -9.88 14.11 -1.23
C ASP A 157 -10.72 15.27 -1.74
N GLN A 158 -12.03 15.25 -1.51
CA GLN A 158 -12.90 16.34 -1.86
C GLN A 158 -12.51 17.63 -1.13
N LEU A 159 -12.28 17.56 0.19
CA LEU A 159 -11.87 18.72 0.98
C LEU A 159 -10.54 19.32 0.48
N ILE A 160 -9.57 18.46 0.12
CA ILE A 160 -8.28 18.90 -0.42
C ILE A 160 -8.47 19.57 -1.79
N CYS A 161 -9.27 18.99 -2.68
CA CYS A 161 -9.55 19.56 -4.00
C CYS A 161 -10.29 20.90 -3.88
N ASP A 162 -11.29 21.00 -3.03
CA ASP A 162 -12.03 22.23 -2.78
C ASP A 162 -11.11 23.34 -2.24
N ALA A 163 -10.25 23.00 -1.27
CA ALA A 163 -9.27 23.94 -0.73
C ALA A 163 -8.27 24.44 -1.79
N MET A 164 -7.79 23.53 -2.67
CA MET A 164 -6.90 23.93 -3.77
C MET A 164 -7.59 24.85 -4.77
N MET A 165 -8.84 24.55 -5.14
CA MET A 165 -9.61 25.41 -6.03
C MET A 165 -9.86 26.79 -5.41
N GLU A 166 -10.27 26.85 -4.16
CA GLU A 166 -10.55 28.11 -3.46
C GLU A 166 -9.28 28.97 -3.29
N VAL A 167 -8.19 28.38 -2.80
CA VAL A 167 -6.95 29.11 -2.50
C VAL A 167 -6.21 29.54 -3.75
N GLN A 168 -6.21 28.72 -4.80
CA GLN A 168 -5.49 28.98 -6.05
C GLN A 168 -6.36 29.65 -7.12
N GLY A 169 -7.66 29.72 -6.94
CA GLY A 169 -8.59 30.21 -7.96
C GLY A 169 -8.66 29.30 -9.20
N ALA A 170 -8.47 27.99 -9.00
CA ALA A 170 -8.50 27.02 -10.08
C ALA A 170 -9.94 26.56 -10.37
N GLU A 171 -10.21 26.20 -11.64
CA GLU A 171 -11.50 25.63 -12.04
C GLU A 171 -11.59 24.13 -11.83
N ILE A 172 -10.43 23.45 -11.80
CA ILE A 172 -10.27 22.00 -11.63
C ILE A 172 -9.12 21.75 -10.70
N ALA A 173 -9.26 20.76 -9.80
CA ALA A 173 -8.17 20.29 -8.94
C ALA A 173 -7.95 18.79 -9.12
N PHE A 174 -6.68 18.39 -9.08
CA PHE A 174 -6.25 17.01 -9.03
C PHE A 174 -5.52 16.76 -7.72
N SER A 175 -5.89 15.70 -7.02
CA SER A 175 -5.19 15.23 -5.83
C SER A 175 -4.77 13.78 -6.04
N PRO A 176 -3.54 13.39 -5.64
CA PRO A 176 -3.11 11.99 -5.76
C PRO A 176 -3.98 11.07 -4.91
N GLY A 177 -4.75 10.18 -5.55
CA GLY A 177 -5.71 9.30 -4.87
C GLY A 177 -5.10 8.11 -4.13
N PHE A 178 -3.82 7.83 -4.31
CA PHE A 178 -3.12 6.70 -3.67
C PHE A 178 -2.54 7.03 -2.27
N ARG A 179 -3.17 7.92 -1.53
CA ARG A 179 -2.80 8.26 -0.16
C ARG A 179 -3.73 7.58 0.82
N TRP A 180 -3.16 7.12 1.92
CA TRP A 180 -3.89 6.55 3.03
C TRP A 180 -3.53 7.33 4.28
N GLY A 181 -4.52 7.70 5.01
CA GLY A 181 -4.36 8.38 6.27
C GLY A 181 -5.37 7.87 7.29
N THR A 182 -5.35 8.46 8.46
CA THR A 182 -6.29 8.18 9.53
C THR A 182 -7.67 8.70 9.17
N SER A 183 -8.70 7.87 9.23
CA SER A 183 -10.09 8.30 9.13
C SER A 183 -10.51 9.03 10.40
N LEU A 184 -11.32 10.08 10.26
CA LEU A 184 -11.88 10.85 11.36
C LEU A 184 -13.39 10.70 11.39
N LEU A 185 -13.94 10.45 12.56
CA LEU A 185 -15.37 10.34 12.80
C LEU A 185 -15.99 11.73 13.07
N PRO A 186 -17.32 11.88 12.91
CA PRO A 186 -17.99 13.12 13.30
C PRO A 186 -17.68 13.50 14.75
N GLY A 187 -17.28 14.75 14.98
CA GLY A 187 -16.87 15.26 16.28
C GLY A 187 -15.38 15.15 16.59
N ASP A 188 -14.61 14.46 15.77
CA ASP A 188 -13.16 14.37 15.95
C ASP A 188 -12.47 15.70 15.64
N THR A 189 -11.41 15.97 16.41
CA THR A 189 -10.56 17.14 16.18
C THR A 189 -9.54 16.87 15.08
N ILE A 190 -9.51 17.71 14.07
CA ILE A 190 -8.46 17.73 13.05
C ILE A 190 -7.26 18.45 13.66
N THR A 191 -6.19 17.72 13.93
CA THR A 191 -4.91 18.31 14.33
C THR A 191 -4.02 18.56 13.12
N ARG A 192 -2.97 19.35 13.30
CA ARG A 192 -1.95 19.55 12.25
C ARG A 192 -1.31 18.22 11.83
N GLU A 193 -1.04 17.32 12.76
CA GLU A 193 -0.51 15.99 12.45
C GLU A 193 -1.47 15.21 11.55
N LEU A 194 -2.74 15.15 11.91
CA LEU A 194 -3.76 14.44 11.13
C LEU A 194 -3.95 15.06 9.73
N MET A 195 -3.87 16.40 9.63
CA MET A 195 -3.87 17.06 8.33
C MET A 195 -2.63 16.66 7.50
N MET A 196 -1.43 16.67 8.10
CA MET A 196 -0.20 16.29 7.40
C MET A 196 -0.19 14.82 6.98
N ASP A 197 -0.81 13.94 7.76
CA ASP A 197 -1.00 12.52 7.44
C ASP A 197 -1.82 12.32 6.14
N GLN A 198 -2.73 13.26 5.85
CA GLN A 198 -3.57 13.22 4.65
C GLN A 198 -2.91 13.85 3.42
N LEU A 199 -1.95 14.74 3.61
CA LEU A 199 -1.33 15.48 2.52
C LEU A 199 -0.14 14.74 1.91
N ALA A 200 0.20 15.08 0.67
CA ALA A 200 1.37 14.55 -0.02
C ALA A 200 2.66 15.21 0.52
N ILE A 201 3.15 14.76 1.65
CA ILE A 201 4.35 15.33 2.31
C ILE A 201 5.63 15.27 1.44
N THR A 202 5.66 14.40 0.44
CA THR A 202 6.76 14.34 -0.55
C THR A 202 6.72 15.44 -1.58
N TYR A 203 5.57 16.12 -1.73
CA TYR A 203 5.38 17.25 -2.63
C TYR A 203 4.73 18.40 -1.83
N PRO A 204 5.53 19.23 -1.14
CA PRO A 204 5.01 20.22 -0.18
C PRO A 204 4.43 21.47 -0.84
N TYR A 205 4.15 21.43 -2.13
CA TYR A 205 3.60 22.55 -2.91
C TYR A 205 2.50 22.07 -3.83
N ALA A 206 1.53 22.95 -4.08
CA ALA A 206 0.54 22.80 -5.13
C ALA A 206 1.01 23.58 -6.36
N THR A 207 0.75 23.04 -7.56
CA THR A 207 1.02 23.72 -8.83
C THR A 207 -0.28 24.24 -9.41
N LEU A 208 -0.24 25.44 -10.01
CA LEU A 208 -1.32 25.97 -10.81
C LEU A 208 -0.84 26.11 -12.25
N THR A 209 -1.56 25.49 -13.20
CA THR A 209 -1.19 25.50 -14.61
C THR A 209 -2.43 25.50 -15.49
N SER A 210 -2.30 26.01 -16.71
CA SER A 210 -3.35 25.92 -17.72
C SER A 210 -3.18 24.65 -18.52
N MET A 211 -4.28 23.91 -18.71
CA MET A 211 -4.31 22.69 -19.52
C MET A 211 -5.43 22.78 -20.55
N THR A 212 -5.22 22.16 -21.72
CA THR A 212 -6.31 21.98 -22.69
C THR A 212 -7.20 20.81 -22.28
N GLY A 213 -8.46 20.80 -22.71
CA GLY A 213 -9.35 19.66 -22.50
C GLY A 213 -8.80 18.35 -23.08
N GLU A 214 -8.04 18.42 -24.19
CA GLU A 214 -7.36 17.28 -24.78
C GLU A 214 -6.28 16.70 -23.81
N THR A 215 -5.48 17.57 -23.21
CA THR A 215 -4.46 17.17 -22.22
C THR A 215 -5.14 16.51 -21.01
N ILE A 216 -6.21 17.11 -20.48
CA ILE A 216 -6.96 16.56 -19.36
C ILE A 216 -7.51 15.17 -19.70
N LYS A 217 -8.11 15.03 -20.90
CA LYS A 217 -8.61 13.74 -21.37
C LYS A 217 -7.48 12.70 -21.43
N THR A 218 -6.34 13.06 -22.02
CA THR A 218 -5.18 12.16 -22.13
C THR A 218 -4.71 11.66 -20.76
N VAL A 219 -4.62 12.57 -19.78
CA VAL A 219 -4.25 12.21 -18.39
C VAL A 219 -5.24 11.23 -17.78
N LEU A 220 -6.55 11.49 -17.94
CA LEU A 220 -7.60 10.63 -17.39
C LEU A 220 -7.65 9.26 -18.09
N GLU A 221 -7.45 9.19 -19.40
CA GLU A 221 -7.40 7.92 -20.14
C GLU A 221 -6.18 7.07 -19.73
N ASP A 222 -5.02 7.71 -19.57
CA ASP A 222 -3.79 7.02 -19.11
C ASP A 222 -3.96 6.46 -17.69
N LEU A 223 -4.55 7.25 -16.79
CA LEU A 223 -4.89 6.77 -15.44
C LEU A 223 -5.91 5.64 -15.48
N ALA A 224 -6.93 5.73 -16.33
CA ALA A 224 -7.93 4.70 -16.48
C ALA A 224 -7.33 3.39 -17.02
N ASP A 225 -6.40 3.46 -17.96
CA ASP A 225 -5.70 2.28 -18.48
C ASP A 225 -4.87 1.62 -17.37
N ASN A 226 -4.15 2.39 -16.58
CA ASN A 226 -3.42 1.87 -15.42
C ASN A 226 -4.32 1.17 -14.38
N LEU A 227 -5.51 1.73 -14.14
CA LEU A 227 -6.42 1.21 -13.11
C LEU A 227 -7.22 -0.01 -13.57
N PHE A 228 -7.62 -0.02 -14.83
CA PHE A 228 -8.60 -0.98 -15.36
C PHE A 228 -8.02 -1.94 -16.40
N ASN A 229 -6.70 -1.91 -16.62
CA ASN A 229 -6.08 -2.86 -17.53
C ASN A 229 -6.39 -4.30 -17.07
N PRO A 230 -6.89 -5.18 -17.95
CA PRO A 230 -7.20 -6.55 -17.58
C PRO A 230 -5.97 -7.39 -17.21
N ASP A 231 -4.78 -6.95 -17.63
CA ASP A 231 -3.53 -7.56 -17.25
C ASP A 231 -2.87 -6.82 -16.07
N PRO A 232 -2.78 -7.44 -14.88
CA PRO A 232 -2.19 -6.83 -13.70
C PRO A 232 -0.74 -6.34 -13.88
N TYR A 233 0.01 -6.92 -14.82
CA TYR A 233 1.40 -6.49 -15.07
C TYR A 233 1.50 -5.12 -15.75
N TYR A 234 0.41 -4.60 -16.28
CA TYR A 234 0.29 -3.25 -16.82
C TYR A 234 -0.41 -2.27 -15.86
N GLN A 235 -0.88 -2.75 -14.71
CA GLN A 235 -1.38 -1.88 -13.65
C GLN A 235 -0.22 -1.40 -12.78
N GLN A 236 -0.23 -0.14 -12.38
CA GLN A 236 0.76 0.38 -11.43
C GLN A 236 0.43 -0.07 -10.00
N GLY A 237 0.82 -1.31 -9.69
CA GLY A 237 0.74 -1.82 -8.34
C GLY A 237 -0.66 -2.13 -7.82
N GLY A 238 -1.65 -2.24 -8.68
CA GLY A 238 -3.01 -2.61 -8.30
C GLY A 238 -3.72 -1.65 -7.36
N ASP A 239 -3.17 -0.46 -7.17
CA ASP A 239 -3.80 0.59 -6.40
C ASP A 239 -4.95 1.17 -7.21
N LYS A 240 -6.12 0.69 -6.89
CA LYS A 240 -7.36 1.28 -7.40
C LYS A 240 -7.67 2.50 -6.57
N VAL A 241 -7.71 3.62 -7.22
CA VAL A 241 -8.01 4.93 -6.64
C VAL A 241 -9.40 4.97 -6.05
#